data_befda0e315972acf849e84fff69b7137
#
_entry.id   befda0e315972acf849e84fff69b7137
#
_cell.length_a   1.000
_cell.length_b   1.000
_cell.length_c   1.000
_cell.angle_alpha   90.00
_cell.angle_beta   90.00
_cell.angle_gamma   90.00
#
_symmetry.space_group_name_H-M   'P 1'
#
loop_
_entity.id
_entity.type
_entity.pdbx_description
1 polymer ?
#
loop_
_entity_poly.entity_id
_entity_poly.type
_entity_poly.pdbx_seq_one_letter_code
_entity_poly.pdbx_strand_id
1 'polypeptide(L)'
;MAPDTRAVLLTLYRYQEAFSALDSNAAHAVWPSVDVKALDRAFDQLEQQTFNLQGCNVTVSGTRADASCSGSAIYARKVGNTAVHEEPRQWRFTLQQRGGQWLIDRVDVR
;
A
#
# COMPACT_ATOMS: atom_id res chain seq x y z
N MET A 1 2.58 -22.31 2.34
CA MET A 1 1.76 -21.11 1.97
C MET A 1 1.14 -21.35 0.61
N ALA A 2 -0.16 -21.10 0.48
CA ALA A 2 -0.86 -21.28 -0.78
C ALA A 2 -0.33 -20.29 -1.84
N PRO A 3 -0.29 -20.69 -3.13
CA PRO A 3 0.20 -19.81 -4.20
C PRO A 3 -0.53 -18.46 -4.26
N ASP A 4 -1.86 -18.45 -4.05
CA ASP A 4 -2.64 -17.21 -4.05
C ASP A 4 -2.27 -16.30 -2.90
N THR A 5 -2.04 -16.85 -1.71
CA THR A 5 -1.60 -16.06 -0.56
C THR A 5 -0.26 -15.39 -0.84
N ARG A 6 0.67 -16.12 -1.45
CA ARG A 6 1.98 -15.58 -1.82
C ARG A 6 1.83 -14.47 -2.87
N ALA A 7 0.97 -14.67 -3.86
CA ALA A 7 0.72 -13.68 -4.91
C ALA A 7 0.09 -12.41 -4.33
N VAL A 8 -0.83 -12.54 -3.39
CA VAL A 8 -1.42 -11.39 -2.69
C VAL A 8 -0.34 -10.63 -1.90
N LEU A 9 0.50 -11.35 -1.15
CA LEU A 9 1.59 -10.74 -0.40
C LEU A 9 2.56 -9.98 -1.31
N LEU A 10 2.82 -10.49 -2.52
CA LEU A 10 3.65 -9.78 -3.49
C LEU A 10 3.02 -8.47 -3.92
N THR A 11 1.70 -8.45 -4.14
CA THR A 11 0.98 -7.21 -4.46
C THR A 11 1.11 -6.20 -3.31
N LEU A 12 0.97 -6.64 -2.06
CA LEU A 12 1.11 -5.76 -0.89
C LEU A 12 2.55 -5.24 -0.78
N TYR A 13 3.54 -6.06 -1.08
CA TYR A 13 4.93 -5.62 -1.12
C TYR A 13 5.14 -4.51 -2.17
N ARG A 14 4.56 -4.68 -3.35
CA ARG A 14 4.64 -3.66 -4.40
C ARG A 14 3.95 -2.35 -4.00
N TYR A 15 2.82 -2.45 -3.29
CA TYR A 15 2.17 -1.27 -2.71
C TYR A 15 3.12 -0.56 -1.75
N GLN A 16 3.72 -1.29 -0.83
CA GLN A 16 4.68 -0.74 0.13
C GLN A 16 5.84 -0.03 -0.57
N GLU A 17 6.42 -0.65 -1.58
CA GLU A 17 7.53 -0.09 -2.32
C GLU A 17 7.13 1.17 -3.10
N ALA A 18 5.95 1.17 -3.73
CA ALA A 18 5.44 2.31 -4.47
C ALA A 18 5.25 3.53 -3.57
N PHE A 19 4.64 3.33 -2.40
CA PHE A 19 4.41 4.41 -1.45
C PHE A 19 5.70 4.88 -0.80
N SER A 20 6.63 3.98 -0.52
CA SER A 20 7.95 4.34 0.03
C SER A 20 8.80 5.11 -0.98
N ALA A 21 8.62 4.83 -2.27
CA ALA A 21 9.32 5.56 -3.34
C ALA A 21 8.59 6.85 -3.75
N LEU A 22 7.40 7.13 -3.19
CA LEU A 22 6.56 8.26 -3.61
C LEU A 22 6.26 8.20 -5.10
N ASP A 23 5.99 7.00 -5.60
CA ASP A 23 5.78 6.71 -7.03
C ASP A 23 4.30 6.40 -7.28
N SER A 24 3.56 7.41 -7.73
CA SER A 24 2.13 7.26 -7.97
C SER A 24 1.81 6.33 -9.13
N ASN A 25 2.68 6.25 -10.14
CA ASN A 25 2.49 5.34 -11.27
C ASN A 25 2.64 3.89 -10.82
N ALA A 26 3.64 3.60 -9.98
CA ALA A 26 3.81 2.26 -9.43
C ALA A 26 2.63 1.88 -8.51
N ALA A 27 2.11 2.84 -7.75
CA ALA A 27 0.92 2.63 -6.94
C ALA A 27 -0.29 2.29 -7.81
N HIS A 28 -0.49 3.03 -8.90
CA HIS A 28 -1.58 2.79 -9.84
C HIS A 28 -1.49 1.41 -10.48
N ALA A 29 -0.29 0.92 -10.71
CA ALA A 29 -0.10 -0.40 -11.32
C ALA A 29 -0.65 -1.53 -10.45
N VAL A 30 -0.60 -1.40 -9.12
CA VAL A 30 -1.14 -2.41 -8.19
C VAL A 30 -2.51 -2.03 -7.62
N TRP A 31 -2.90 -0.78 -7.77
CA TRP A 31 -4.19 -0.25 -7.28
C TRP A 31 -4.82 0.61 -8.38
N PRO A 32 -5.47 -0.02 -9.38
CA PRO A 32 -5.97 0.72 -10.56
C PRO A 32 -7.00 1.80 -10.25
N SER A 33 -7.78 1.65 -9.19
CA SER A 33 -8.83 2.61 -8.82
C SER A 33 -8.32 3.77 -7.95
N VAL A 34 -7.01 3.84 -7.66
CA VAL A 34 -6.47 4.94 -6.85
C VAL A 34 -6.63 6.27 -7.60
N ASP A 35 -6.95 7.31 -6.84
CA ASP A 35 -6.96 8.67 -7.41
C ASP A 35 -5.52 9.15 -7.56
N VAL A 36 -4.98 8.98 -8.78
CA VAL A 36 -3.57 9.28 -9.08
C VAL A 36 -3.25 10.76 -8.84
N LYS A 37 -4.16 11.66 -9.21
CA LYS A 37 -3.92 13.10 -9.02
C LYS A 37 -3.88 13.48 -7.55
N ALA A 38 -4.77 12.92 -6.75
CA ALA A 38 -4.75 13.14 -5.32
C ALA A 38 -3.46 12.58 -4.70
N LEU A 39 -3.03 11.41 -5.17
CA LEU A 39 -1.81 10.78 -4.67
C LEU A 39 -0.58 11.59 -5.06
N ASP A 40 -0.53 12.11 -6.28
CA ASP A 40 0.55 13.01 -6.72
C ASP A 40 0.65 14.22 -5.81
N ARG A 41 -0.47 14.86 -5.49
CA ARG A 41 -0.48 16.02 -4.60
C ARG A 41 0.03 15.67 -3.20
N ALA A 42 -0.38 14.50 -2.69
CA ALA A 42 0.06 14.06 -1.38
C ALA A 42 1.57 13.77 -1.37
N PHE A 43 2.07 13.08 -2.38
CA PHE A 43 3.49 12.73 -2.50
C PHE A 43 4.37 13.96 -2.69
N ASP A 44 3.87 14.97 -3.42
CA ASP A 44 4.63 16.21 -3.65
C ASP A 44 4.92 16.98 -2.37
N GLN A 45 4.16 16.73 -1.31
CA GLN A 45 4.35 17.40 -0.03
C GLN A 45 5.36 16.69 0.87
N LEU A 46 5.82 15.51 0.47
CA LEU A 46 6.72 14.70 1.28
C LEU A 46 8.13 14.73 0.73
N GLU A 47 9.10 14.95 1.64
CA GLU A 47 10.52 14.81 1.33
C GLU A 47 10.91 13.34 1.27
N GLN A 48 10.36 12.54 2.19
CA GLN A 48 10.62 11.11 2.25
C GLN A 48 9.45 10.40 2.91
N GLN A 49 9.31 9.13 2.61
CA GLN A 49 8.33 8.24 3.24
C GLN A 49 8.83 6.81 3.19
N THR A 50 8.57 6.07 4.25
CA THR A 50 8.80 4.63 4.30
C THR A 50 7.58 3.98 4.95
N PHE A 51 6.96 3.04 4.22
CA PHE A 51 5.92 2.18 4.77
C PHE A 51 6.54 0.83 5.13
N ASN A 52 6.28 0.36 6.33
CA ASN A 52 6.67 -0.97 6.77
C ASN A 52 5.42 -1.76 7.12
N LEU A 53 4.99 -2.64 6.21
CA LEU A 53 3.87 -3.52 6.45
C LEU A 53 4.38 -4.79 7.13
N GLN A 54 3.79 -5.13 8.27
CA GLN A 54 4.19 -6.29 9.05
C GLN A 54 2.94 -7.07 9.47
N GLY A 55 3.15 -8.34 9.83
CA GLY A 55 2.08 -9.15 10.38
C GLY A 55 0.85 -9.23 9.48
N CYS A 56 1.05 -9.32 8.17
CA CYS A 56 -0.07 -9.38 7.24
C CYS A 56 -0.80 -10.71 7.32
N ASN A 57 -2.11 -10.64 7.55
CA ASN A 57 -3.00 -11.80 7.53
C ASN A 57 -3.84 -11.73 6.26
N VAL A 58 -3.76 -12.76 5.44
CA VAL A 58 -4.42 -12.83 4.13
C VAL A 58 -5.45 -13.95 4.13
N THR A 59 -6.66 -13.62 3.70
CA THR A 59 -7.73 -14.61 3.49
C THR A 59 -8.13 -14.56 2.03
N VAL A 60 -8.01 -15.67 1.32
CA VAL A 60 -8.36 -15.78 -0.10
C VAL A 60 -9.65 -16.59 -0.22
N SER A 61 -10.59 -16.07 -1.01
CA SER A 61 -11.84 -16.75 -1.34
C SER A 61 -12.11 -16.57 -2.83
N GLY A 62 -11.81 -17.62 -3.61
CA GLY A 62 -11.95 -17.56 -5.07
C GLY A 62 -11.05 -16.50 -5.69
N THR A 63 -11.64 -15.53 -6.38
CA THR A 63 -10.93 -14.44 -7.03
C THR A 63 -10.85 -13.18 -6.16
N ARG A 64 -11.19 -13.30 -4.90
CA ARG A 64 -11.18 -12.17 -3.96
C ARG A 64 -10.29 -12.49 -2.77
N ALA A 65 -9.65 -11.47 -2.23
CA ALA A 65 -8.85 -11.59 -1.02
C ALA A 65 -9.03 -10.38 -0.12
N ASP A 66 -8.91 -10.63 1.17
CA ASP A 66 -8.84 -9.59 2.19
C ASP A 66 -7.51 -9.75 2.92
N ALA A 67 -6.86 -8.63 3.21
CA ALA A 67 -5.61 -8.63 3.94
C ALA A 67 -5.62 -7.54 4.99
N SER A 68 -5.07 -7.83 6.15
CA SER A 68 -4.85 -6.84 7.19
C SER A 68 -3.39 -6.90 7.63
N CYS A 69 -2.75 -5.73 7.68
CA CYS A 69 -1.36 -5.60 8.08
C CYS A 69 -1.24 -4.55 9.18
N SER A 70 -0.33 -4.78 10.09
CA SER A 70 0.12 -3.74 11.02
C SER A 70 1.51 -3.27 10.60
N GLY A 71 2.01 -2.23 11.24
CA GLY A 71 3.34 -1.72 10.93
C GLY A 71 3.46 -0.24 11.25
N SER A 72 4.27 0.45 10.46
CA SER A 72 4.54 1.86 10.70
C SER A 72 4.71 2.62 9.39
N ALA A 73 4.46 3.94 9.48
CA ALA A 73 4.80 4.91 8.44
C ALA A 73 5.82 5.87 9.02
N ILE A 74 6.93 6.04 8.30
CA ILE A 74 7.98 7.00 8.63
C ILE A 74 7.99 8.03 7.52
N TYR A 75 7.87 9.31 7.87
CA TYR A 75 7.80 10.34 6.83
C TYR A 75 8.32 11.68 7.33
N ALA A 76 8.70 12.53 6.38
CA ALA A 76 9.05 13.92 6.63
C ALA A 76 8.42 14.80 5.54
N ARG A 77 7.90 15.94 5.93
CA ARG A 77 7.30 16.92 5.00
C ARG A 77 8.37 17.88 4.49
N LYS A 78 8.15 18.40 3.29
CA LYS A 78 9.04 19.40 2.69
C LYS A 78 8.90 20.76 3.37
N VAL A 79 7.71 21.11 3.84
CA VAL A 79 7.36 22.43 4.37
C VAL A 79 6.59 22.24 5.67
N GLY A 80 6.67 23.23 6.54
CA GLY A 80 6.04 23.21 7.85
C GLY A 80 6.92 22.46 8.84
N ASN A 81 6.34 21.50 9.56
CA ASN A 81 7.13 20.65 10.44
C ASN A 81 7.83 19.59 9.59
N THR A 82 9.11 19.81 9.33
CA THR A 82 9.94 18.96 8.47
C THR A 82 10.65 17.84 9.23
N ALA A 83 10.39 17.69 10.51
CA ALA A 83 10.98 16.62 11.31
C ALA A 83 10.49 15.27 10.82
N VAL A 84 11.29 14.23 11.07
CA VAL A 84 10.90 12.86 10.77
C VAL A 84 9.88 12.40 11.80
N HIS A 85 8.75 11.89 11.31
CA HIS A 85 7.70 11.29 12.12
C HIS A 85 7.67 9.80 11.89
N GLU A 86 7.49 9.03 12.96
CA GLU A 86 7.22 7.61 12.86
C GLU A 86 5.93 7.34 13.60
N GLU A 87 4.96 6.75 12.90
CA GLU A 87 3.63 6.51 13.45
C GLU A 87 3.21 5.07 13.17
N PRO A 88 2.62 4.39 14.19
CA PRO A 88 2.03 3.08 13.95
C PRO A 88 0.85 3.22 13.01
N ARG A 89 0.65 2.21 12.15
CA ARG A 89 -0.43 2.18 11.18
C ARG A 89 -1.00 0.78 11.08
N GLN A 90 -2.25 0.72 10.67
CA GLN A 90 -2.92 -0.51 10.31
C GLN A 90 -3.52 -0.34 8.93
N TRP A 91 -3.34 -1.32 8.08
CA TRP A 91 -3.85 -1.33 6.72
C TRP A 91 -4.84 -2.47 6.54
N ARG A 92 -5.94 -2.18 5.87
CA ARG A 92 -6.87 -3.20 5.39
C ARG A 92 -7.00 -3.07 3.89
N PHE A 93 -6.78 -4.19 3.21
CA PHE A 93 -6.82 -4.25 1.75
C PHE A 93 -7.93 -5.19 1.31
N THR A 94 -8.66 -4.79 0.28
CA THR A 94 -9.52 -5.67 -0.49
C THR A 94 -8.89 -5.82 -1.86
N LEU A 95 -8.70 -7.06 -2.31
CA LEU A 95 -8.04 -7.37 -3.57
C LEU A 95 -8.94 -8.24 -4.44
N GLN A 96 -8.73 -8.15 -5.75
CA GLN A 96 -9.36 -9.02 -6.74
C GLN A 96 -8.32 -9.56 -7.69
N GLN A 97 -8.53 -10.79 -8.14
CA GLN A 97 -7.72 -11.40 -9.18
C GLN A 97 -8.33 -11.06 -10.53
N ARG A 98 -7.53 -10.43 -11.39
CA ARG A 98 -7.93 -10.06 -12.75
C ARG A 98 -6.80 -10.43 -13.71
N GLY A 99 -7.12 -11.19 -14.75
CA GLY A 99 -6.12 -11.60 -15.73
C GLY A 99 -4.92 -12.31 -15.10
N GLY A 100 -5.15 -13.10 -14.07
CA GLY A 100 -4.10 -13.82 -13.36
C GLY A 100 -3.30 -12.97 -12.37
N GLN A 101 -3.64 -11.71 -12.20
CA GLN A 101 -2.95 -10.80 -11.27
C GLN A 101 -3.86 -10.41 -10.11
N TRP A 102 -3.28 -10.33 -8.91
CA TRP A 102 -3.98 -9.79 -7.75
C TRP A 102 -3.77 -8.28 -7.72
N LEU A 103 -4.88 -7.54 -7.75
CA LEU A 103 -4.89 -6.08 -7.75
C LEU A 103 -5.70 -5.57 -6.55
N ILE A 104 -5.27 -4.43 -6.01
CA ILE A 104 -5.96 -3.80 -4.89
C ILE A 104 -7.17 -3.05 -5.40
N ASP A 105 -8.34 -3.27 -4.76
CA ASP A 105 -9.56 -2.51 -5.01
C ASP A 105 -9.71 -1.38 -4.01
N ARG A 106 -9.36 -1.64 -2.75
CA ARG A 106 -9.60 -0.69 -1.67
C ARG A 106 -8.53 -0.82 -0.60
N VAL A 107 -8.14 0.32 -0.05
CA VAL A 107 -7.23 0.40 1.09
C VAL A 107 -7.85 1.30 2.15
N ASP A 108 -7.94 0.79 3.37
CA ASP A 108 -8.27 1.59 4.55
C ASP A 108 -7.03 1.64 5.44
N VAL A 109 -6.61 2.84 5.83
CA VAL A 109 -5.42 3.07 6.66
C VAL A 109 -5.85 3.77 7.94
N ARG A 110 -5.36 3.26 9.07
CA ARG A 110 -5.65 3.86 10.38
C ARG A 110 -4.40 4.11 11.18
#